data_7faa7f077df2b46dae123833154d5379
#
_entry.id   7faa7f077df2b46dae123833154d5379
#
_cell.length_a   1.000
_cell.length_b   1.000
_cell.length_c   1.000
_cell.angle_alpha   90.00
_cell.angle_beta   90.00
_cell.angle_gamma   90.00
#
_symmetry.space_group_name_H-M   'P 1'
#
loop_
_entity.id
_entity.type
_entity.pdbx_description
1 polymer ?
#
loop_
_entity_poly.entity_id
_entity_poly.type
_entity_poly.pdbx_seq_one_letter_code
_entity_poly.pdbx_strand_id
1 'polypeptide(L)'
;MFGQPAAPPLSLRQSLDYARQHQPSLIAARARVEVARSQALIPEAAKAFRVGAAAELLGGTNNNTTASYATLGFLDLARIGGTPANAPVSWAPEPSTIVGLSVHKELYDFGRLDLLSDAYDAQARAANETARASALDLDLLVEESFYAVLGAKAVLAASEAAVTRSTTHRDFAKARVNAQLMPPIELARAEADLARYQVYQVRAQGAVKSAQAVLAAAIGSGSPAVDAGTDDVVLDDPIREALGDVETRSPELRAARDQLAAQRLFTRSIHAEMRPDLGLSAELTGRAGGAAVTTHPTPTGGGFVPDVPNWDALVVFTWPLYDRVVSARADTSSRLEAVRAAELQQVTEQVRSIAERSFVELDVERAAQPALQRAVDAAQANHAQAEARFNGGLGTAVELSDAEALLTQAQIQLAIGQFQLSRARAQLVRVLAESKS
;
A
#
# COMPACT_ATOMS: atom_id res chain seq x y z
N MET A 1 22.22 -14.92 -30.10
CA MET A 1 21.24 -14.14 -29.39
C MET A 1 21.46 -12.68 -29.74
N PHE A 2 20.61 -12.12 -30.58
CA PHE A 2 20.68 -10.70 -30.97
C PHE A 2 20.25 -9.88 -29.74
N GLY A 3 21.20 -9.07 -29.20
CA GLY A 3 20.89 -8.14 -28.13
C GLY A 3 19.84 -7.16 -28.61
N GLN A 4 18.71 -7.09 -27.91
CA GLN A 4 17.78 -5.96 -28.05
C GLN A 4 18.60 -4.68 -27.81
N PRO A 5 18.43 -3.63 -28.65
CA PRO A 5 19.06 -2.35 -28.39
C PRO A 5 18.65 -1.90 -26.99
N ALA A 6 19.64 -1.53 -26.17
CA ALA A 6 19.39 -0.99 -24.84
C ALA A 6 18.41 0.18 -24.97
N ALA A 7 17.32 0.13 -24.19
CA ALA A 7 16.39 1.25 -24.14
C ALA A 7 17.16 2.53 -23.74
N PRO A 8 16.80 3.70 -24.28
CA PRO A 8 17.48 4.94 -23.90
C PRO A 8 17.39 5.13 -22.38
N PRO A 9 18.45 5.69 -21.76
CA PRO A 9 18.44 5.94 -20.32
C PRO A 9 17.29 6.90 -19.98
N LEU A 10 16.55 6.57 -18.91
CA LEU A 10 15.45 7.40 -18.43
C LEU A 10 15.97 8.53 -17.55
N SER A 11 15.33 9.69 -17.59
CA SER A 11 15.53 10.72 -16.57
C SER A 11 14.82 10.33 -15.26
N LEU A 12 15.16 10.97 -14.14
CA LEU A 12 14.48 10.75 -12.88
C LEU A 12 12.98 11.04 -13.00
N ARG A 13 12.63 12.16 -13.61
CA ARG A 13 11.22 12.55 -13.83
C ARG A 13 10.46 11.51 -14.65
N GLN A 14 11.04 11.04 -15.74
CA GLN A 14 10.45 9.98 -16.56
C GLN A 14 10.27 8.68 -15.78
N SER A 15 11.23 8.34 -14.92
CA SER A 15 11.16 7.15 -14.06
C SER A 15 10.04 7.25 -13.03
N LEU A 16 9.88 8.41 -12.38
CA LEU A 16 8.80 8.70 -11.43
C LEU A 16 7.42 8.65 -12.12
N ASP A 17 7.27 9.33 -13.26
CA ASP A 17 6.00 9.38 -13.98
C ASP A 17 5.59 8.00 -14.48
N TYR A 18 6.54 7.21 -14.95
CA TYR A 18 6.29 5.83 -15.38
C TYR A 18 5.88 4.96 -14.20
N ALA A 19 6.60 5.02 -13.08
CA ALA A 19 6.31 4.25 -11.87
C ALA A 19 4.91 4.55 -11.31
N ARG A 20 4.52 5.80 -11.25
CA ARG A 20 3.20 6.25 -10.76
C ARG A 20 2.04 5.70 -11.60
N GLN A 21 2.27 5.35 -12.85
CA GLN A 21 1.26 4.78 -13.76
C GLN A 21 1.28 3.25 -13.80
N HIS A 22 2.43 2.62 -13.63
CA HIS A 22 2.62 1.19 -13.94
C HIS A 22 2.92 0.33 -12.71
N GLN A 23 3.34 0.92 -11.57
CA GLN A 23 3.72 0.12 -10.41
C GLN A 23 2.50 -0.55 -9.75
N PRO A 24 2.46 -1.91 -9.71
CA PRO A 24 1.30 -2.65 -9.21
C PRO A 24 0.94 -2.32 -7.75
N SER A 25 1.93 -2.00 -6.91
CA SER A 25 1.69 -1.65 -5.50
C SER A 25 0.85 -0.38 -5.36
N LEU A 26 1.10 0.64 -6.18
CA LEU A 26 0.33 1.88 -6.18
C LEU A 26 -1.06 1.69 -6.81
N ILE A 27 -1.15 0.89 -7.88
CA ILE A 27 -2.45 0.51 -8.47
C ILE A 27 -3.31 -0.20 -7.42
N ALA A 28 -2.74 -1.15 -6.67
CA ALA A 28 -3.44 -1.83 -5.59
C ALA A 28 -3.85 -0.88 -4.45
N ALA A 29 -2.99 0.09 -4.08
CA ALA A 29 -3.32 1.08 -3.07
C ALA A 29 -4.52 1.96 -3.50
N ARG A 30 -4.55 2.42 -4.74
CA ARG A 30 -5.68 3.17 -5.32
C ARG A 30 -6.96 2.34 -5.38
N ALA A 31 -6.86 1.06 -5.78
CA ALA A 31 -8.02 0.16 -5.78
C ALA A 31 -8.61 -0.05 -4.37
N ARG A 32 -7.79 -0.08 -3.32
CA ARG A 32 -8.28 -0.14 -1.93
C ARG A 32 -9.06 1.12 -1.53
N VAL A 33 -8.70 2.29 -2.04
CA VAL A 33 -9.49 3.52 -1.83
C VAL A 33 -10.86 3.38 -2.45
N GLU A 34 -10.97 2.84 -3.67
CA GLU A 34 -12.26 2.62 -4.31
C GLU A 34 -13.11 1.59 -3.57
N VAL A 35 -12.49 0.55 -3.01
CA VAL A 35 -13.19 -0.40 -2.12
C VAL A 35 -13.74 0.32 -0.89
N ALA A 36 -12.93 1.15 -0.22
CA ALA A 36 -13.38 1.88 0.96
C ALA A 36 -14.51 2.87 0.64
N ARG A 37 -14.43 3.57 -0.50
CA ARG A 37 -15.51 4.44 -1.00
C ARG A 37 -16.79 3.67 -1.29
N SER A 38 -16.68 2.50 -1.91
CA SER A 38 -17.84 1.63 -2.19
C SER A 38 -18.49 1.14 -0.90
N GLN A 39 -17.70 0.85 0.14
CA GLN A 39 -18.22 0.49 1.46
C GLN A 39 -19.00 1.63 2.12
N ALA A 40 -18.61 2.88 1.91
CA ALA A 40 -19.33 4.04 2.42
C ALA A 40 -20.74 4.19 1.79
N LEU A 41 -20.98 3.61 0.62
CA LEU A 41 -22.30 3.61 -0.01
C LEU A 41 -23.28 2.58 0.60
N ILE A 42 -22.80 1.59 1.35
CA ILE A 42 -23.62 0.51 1.90
C ILE A 42 -24.69 1.04 2.88
N PRO A 43 -24.38 1.91 3.88
CA PRO A 43 -25.40 2.46 4.76
C PRO A 43 -26.43 3.34 4.03
N GLU A 44 -25.99 4.10 3.03
CA GLU A 44 -26.89 4.88 2.20
C GLU A 44 -27.85 3.98 1.39
N ALA A 45 -27.30 2.91 0.80
CA ALA A 45 -28.12 1.92 0.10
C ALA A 45 -29.12 1.20 1.03
N ALA A 46 -28.78 1.04 2.32
CA ALA A 46 -29.65 0.43 3.31
C ALA A 46 -30.91 1.28 3.59
N LYS A 47 -30.87 2.59 3.34
CA LYS A 47 -32.05 3.49 3.43
C LYS A 47 -32.98 3.38 2.24
N ALA A 48 -32.56 2.75 1.15
CA ALA A 48 -33.38 2.58 -0.05
C ALA A 48 -34.46 1.51 0.16
N PHE A 49 -35.43 1.47 -0.76
CA PHE A 49 -36.39 0.38 -0.81
C PHE A 49 -35.68 -0.94 -1.13
N ARG A 50 -36.01 -1.98 -0.36
CA ARG A 50 -35.62 -3.35 -0.66
C ARG A 50 -36.85 -4.10 -1.17
N VAL A 51 -36.74 -4.75 -2.32
CA VAL A 51 -37.81 -5.54 -2.94
C VAL A 51 -37.32 -6.98 -3.00
N GLY A 52 -38.15 -7.88 -2.48
CA GLY A 52 -37.90 -9.32 -2.49
C GLY A 52 -39.05 -10.09 -3.05
N ALA A 53 -38.78 -11.28 -3.59
CA ALA A 53 -39.80 -12.24 -3.99
C ALA A 53 -39.46 -13.61 -3.37
N ALA A 54 -40.48 -14.32 -2.90
CA ALA A 54 -40.33 -15.69 -2.41
C ALA A 54 -41.43 -16.59 -2.92
N ALA A 55 -41.12 -17.87 -3.07
CA ALA A 55 -42.08 -18.92 -3.34
C ALA A 55 -41.80 -20.08 -2.38
N GLU A 56 -42.81 -20.53 -1.68
CA GLU A 56 -42.72 -21.60 -0.69
C GLU A 56 -43.71 -22.73 -1.02
N LEU A 57 -43.26 -23.95 -0.85
CA LEU A 57 -44.06 -25.15 -0.89
C LEU A 57 -44.07 -25.74 0.53
N LEU A 58 -45.25 -25.79 1.12
CA LEU A 58 -45.47 -26.26 2.49
C LEU A 58 -46.26 -27.55 2.50
N GLY A 59 -45.91 -28.42 3.44
CA GLY A 59 -46.75 -29.57 3.79
C GLY A 59 -46.96 -29.56 5.30
N GLY A 60 -48.22 -29.56 5.72
CA GLY A 60 -48.56 -29.49 7.15
C GLY A 60 -49.89 -30.10 7.46
N THR A 61 -50.15 -30.41 8.71
CA THR A 61 -51.47 -30.90 9.16
C THR A 61 -52.44 -29.74 9.33
N ASN A 62 -53.70 -30.04 9.10
CA ASN A 62 -54.83 -29.08 9.18
C ASN A 62 -55.41 -28.96 10.60
N ASN A 63 -54.68 -29.28 11.64
CA ASN A 63 -55.24 -29.33 13.00
C ASN A 63 -55.47 -27.94 13.62
N ASN A 64 -54.86 -26.88 13.06
CA ASN A 64 -54.99 -25.49 13.51
C ASN A 64 -55.44 -24.59 12.37
N THR A 65 -56.31 -23.62 12.67
CA THR A 65 -56.70 -22.55 11.73
C THR A 65 -55.62 -21.50 11.57
N THR A 66 -54.39 -21.80 11.95
CA THR A 66 -53.28 -20.92 11.78
C THR A 66 -52.98 -20.75 10.31
N ALA A 67 -53.11 -19.55 9.82
CA ALA A 67 -52.58 -19.27 8.50
C ALA A 67 -51.06 -19.51 8.53
N SER A 68 -50.57 -20.31 7.59
CA SER A 68 -49.14 -20.37 7.36
C SER A 68 -48.72 -19.02 6.78
N TYR A 69 -47.78 -18.39 7.38
CA TYR A 69 -47.24 -17.11 6.91
C TYR A 69 -45.87 -17.36 6.26
N ALA A 70 -45.81 -16.97 5.01
CA ALA A 70 -44.52 -16.74 4.39
C ALA A 70 -43.98 -15.43 4.99
N THR A 71 -42.96 -15.52 5.84
CA THR A 71 -42.19 -14.36 6.26
C THR A 71 -41.22 -14.04 5.16
N LEU A 72 -41.52 -13.08 4.31
CA LEU A 72 -40.60 -12.57 3.28
C LEU A 72 -39.56 -11.63 3.91
N GLY A 73 -38.98 -12.07 5.01
CA GLY A 73 -37.66 -11.62 5.43
C GLY A 73 -37.55 -10.56 6.50
N PHE A 74 -38.59 -9.92 7.09
CA PHE A 74 -38.36 -8.85 8.05
C PHE A 74 -39.21 -8.87 9.33
N LEU A 75 -40.33 -9.60 9.36
CA LEU A 75 -41.21 -9.65 10.53
C LEU A 75 -41.74 -11.05 10.75
N ASP A 76 -41.18 -11.71 11.77
CA ASP A 76 -41.77 -12.89 12.38
C ASP A 76 -42.93 -12.45 13.31
N LEU A 77 -44.05 -12.01 12.72
CA LEU A 77 -45.26 -11.83 13.49
C LEU A 77 -45.99 -13.15 13.51
N ALA A 78 -45.78 -13.92 14.56
CA ALA A 78 -46.59 -15.12 14.83
C ALA A 78 -48.05 -14.70 15.02
N ARG A 79 -48.90 -14.97 14.05
CA ARG A 79 -50.32 -14.91 14.26
C ARG A 79 -50.74 -16.25 14.85
N ILE A 80 -51.20 -16.23 16.09
CA ILE A 80 -51.71 -17.40 16.77
C ILE A 80 -53.16 -17.58 16.42
N GLY A 81 -53.45 -18.61 15.62
CA GLY A 81 -54.82 -19.08 15.42
C GLY A 81 -55.19 -20.12 16.47
N GLY A 82 -56.48 -20.21 16.78
CA GLY A 82 -56.96 -21.24 17.69
C GLY A 82 -57.24 -22.57 16.96
N THR A 83 -57.26 -23.66 17.70
CA THR A 83 -57.72 -24.96 17.22
C THR A 83 -59.26 -24.88 17.14
N PRO A 84 -59.90 -25.18 15.98
CA PRO A 84 -61.36 -25.19 15.89
C PRO A 84 -61.95 -26.21 16.88
N ALA A 85 -62.92 -25.80 17.67
CA ALA A 85 -63.49 -26.61 18.74
C ALA A 85 -64.14 -27.94 18.24
N ASN A 86 -64.44 -28.08 16.96
CA ASN A 86 -65.11 -29.24 16.37
C ASN A 86 -64.41 -29.80 15.13
N ALA A 87 -63.12 -29.52 14.91
CA ALA A 87 -62.37 -30.06 13.77
C ALA A 87 -61.84 -31.48 14.10
N PRO A 88 -62.00 -32.47 13.22
CA PRO A 88 -61.40 -33.77 13.40
C PRO A 88 -59.85 -33.63 13.34
N VAL A 89 -59.17 -34.22 14.29
CA VAL A 89 -57.70 -34.27 14.31
C VAL A 89 -57.23 -35.19 13.17
N SER A 90 -56.34 -34.71 12.30
CA SER A 90 -55.79 -35.46 11.18
C SER A 90 -54.28 -35.36 11.14
N TRP A 91 -53.61 -36.47 10.84
CA TRP A 91 -52.20 -36.53 10.54
C TRP A 91 -51.88 -36.45 9.06
N ALA A 92 -52.91 -36.30 8.20
CA ALA A 92 -52.74 -36.19 6.76
C ALA A 92 -52.09 -34.82 6.42
N PRO A 93 -51.02 -34.79 5.64
CA PRO A 93 -50.41 -33.55 5.20
C PRO A 93 -51.25 -32.86 4.12
N GLU A 94 -51.52 -31.61 4.29
CA GLU A 94 -52.16 -30.75 3.29
C GLU A 94 -51.06 -29.88 2.62
N PRO A 95 -50.83 -30.06 1.31
CA PRO A 95 -49.85 -29.25 0.61
C PRO A 95 -50.41 -27.85 0.32
N SER A 96 -49.56 -26.83 0.46
CA SER A 96 -49.89 -25.47 0.03
C SER A 96 -48.71 -24.77 -0.61
N THR A 97 -48.97 -23.88 -1.53
CA THR A 97 -48.01 -23.02 -2.20
C THR A 97 -48.27 -21.56 -1.82
N ILE A 98 -47.23 -20.83 -1.49
CA ILE A 98 -47.29 -19.40 -1.23
C ILE A 98 -46.28 -18.73 -2.15
N VAL A 99 -46.71 -17.70 -2.86
CA VAL A 99 -45.82 -16.82 -3.65
C VAL A 99 -46.06 -15.40 -3.19
N GLY A 100 -44.96 -14.64 -2.98
CA GLY A 100 -45.10 -13.28 -2.50
C GLY A 100 -44.01 -12.34 -3.02
N LEU A 101 -44.39 -11.07 -3.03
CA LEU A 101 -43.52 -9.93 -3.23
C LEU A 101 -43.53 -9.08 -1.97
N SER A 102 -42.38 -8.68 -1.48
CA SER A 102 -42.29 -7.79 -0.34
C SER A 102 -41.47 -6.53 -0.70
N VAL A 103 -41.87 -5.43 -0.09
CA VAL A 103 -41.15 -4.16 -0.15
C VAL A 103 -40.89 -3.72 1.28
N HIS A 104 -39.64 -3.45 1.59
CA HIS A 104 -39.24 -2.93 2.89
C HIS A 104 -38.48 -1.63 2.73
N LYS A 105 -38.70 -0.68 3.65
CA LYS A 105 -37.95 0.56 3.75
C LYS A 105 -37.78 0.98 5.19
N GLU A 106 -36.56 1.29 5.59
CA GLU A 106 -36.28 2.02 6.82
C GLU A 106 -36.70 3.48 6.66
N LEU A 107 -37.71 3.93 7.44
CA LEU A 107 -38.21 5.30 7.36
C LEU A 107 -37.39 6.23 8.25
N TYR A 108 -37.03 5.78 9.46
CA TYR A 108 -36.28 6.55 10.41
C TYR A 108 -35.59 5.66 11.45
N ASP A 109 -34.27 5.80 11.62
CA ASP A 109 -33.42 4.98 12.50
C ASP A 109 -32.69 5.78 13.60
N PHE A 110 -33.15 6.99 13.85
CA PHE A 110 -32.58 7.91 14.84
C PHE A 110 -31.08 8.15 14.66
N GLY A 111 -30.62 8.12 13.39
CA GLY A 111 -29.28 8.47 12.99
C GLY A 111 -28.25 7.32 13.09
N ARG A 112 -28.67 6.08 13.22
CA ARG A 112 -27.79 4.91 13.26
C ARG A 112 -27.05 4.72 11.93
N LEU A 113 -27.78 4.74 10.81
CA LEU A 113 -27.20 4.60 9.47
C LEU A 113 -26.37 5.83 9.08
N ASP A 114 -26.73 7.03 9.51
CA ASP A 114 -25.93 8.23 9.32
C ASP A 114 -24.56 8.11 10.00
N LEU A 115 -24.55 7.70 11.28
CA LEU A 115 -23.31 7.45 12.02
C LEU A 115 -22.45 6.36 11.38
N LEU A 116 -23.07 5.35 10.82
CA LEU A 116 -22.38 4.28 10.11
C LEU A 116 -21.81 4.77 8.77
N SER A 117 -22.55 5.58 8.03
CA SER A 117 -22.09 6.24 6.81
C SER A 117 -20.86 7.14 7.08
N ASP A 118 -20.99 8.01 8.10
CA ASP A 118 -19.88 8.89 8.54
C ASP A 118 -18.64 8.09 8.94
N ALA A 119 -18.82 6.92 9.58
CA ALA A 119 -17.73 6.04 9.96
C ALA A 119 -16.99 5.46 8.74
N TYR A 120 -17.73 4.98 7.76
CA TYR A 120 -17.13 4.48 6.51
C TYR A 120 -16.50 5.61 5.68
N ASP A 121 -17.07 6.80 5.68
CA ASP A 121 -16.46 7.97 5.04
C ASP A 121 -15.13 8.34 5.71
N ALA A 122 -15.05 8.30 7.03
CA ALA A 122 -13.79 8.50 7.73
C ALA A 122 -12.78 7.40 7.40
N GLN A 123 -13.22 6.15 7.27
CA GLN A 123 -12.37 5.05 6.85
C GLN A 123 -11.89 5.21 5.40
N ALA A 124 -12.73 5.72 4.49
CA ALA A 124 -12.35 6.02 3.12
C ALA A 124 -11.32 7.15 3.04
N ARG A 125 -11.45 8.19 3.89
CA ARG A 125 -10.40 9.23 4.04
C ARG A 125 -9.08 8.64 4.53
N ALA A 126 -9.11 7.78 5.54
CA ALA A 126 -7.92 7.08 6.02
C ALA A 126 -7.25 6.23 4.94
N ALA A 127 -8.05 5.51 4.13
CA ALA A 127 -7.54 4.73 3.00
C ALA A 127 -6.89 5.62 1.93
N ASN A 128 -7.46 6.80 1.66
CA ASN A 128 -6.90 7.77 0.72
C ASN A 128 -5.54 8.31 1.21
N GLU A 129 -5.42 8.66 2.49
CA GLU A 129 -4.13 9.11 3.05
C GLU A 129 -3.10 7.96 3.07
N THR A 130 -3.51 6.71 3.30
CA THR A 130 -2.65 5.52 3.17
C THR A 130 -2.15 5.33 1.73
N ALA A 131 -3.02 5.53 0.73
CA ALA A 131 -2.61 5.47 -0.68
C ALA A 131 -1.64 6.62 -1.03
N ARG A 132 -1.82 7.81 -0.43
CA ARG A 132 -0.87 8.91 -0.58
C ARG A 132 0.49 8.59 0.04
N ALA A 133 0.53 7.99 1.23
CA ALA A 133 1.78 7.50 1.83
C ALA A 133 2.48 6.51 0.89
N SER A 134 1.73 5.54 0.34
CA SER A 134 2.26 4.57 -0.62
C SER A 134 2.82 5.21 -1.90
N ALA A 135 2.24 6.32 -2.37
CA ALA A 135 2.76 7.05 -3.51
C ALA A 135 4.10 7.73 -3.18
N LEU A 136 4.23 8.35 -2.00
CA LEU A 136 5.49 8.94 -1.54
C LEU A 136 6.58 7.87 -1.29
N ASP A 137 6.20 6.70 -0.77
CA ASP A 137 7.12 5.57 -0.62
C ASP A 137 7.62 5.05 -1.97
N LEU A 138 6.74 5.02 -2.98
CA LEU A 138 7.12 4.67 -4.34
C LEU A 138 8.08 5.70 -4.94
N ASP A 139 7.80 6.99 -4.78
CA ASP A 139 8.69 8.05 -5.26
C ASP A 139 10.08 7.91 -4.64
N LEU A 140 10.16 7.69 -3.32
CA LEU A 140 11.43 7.44 -2.62
C LEU A 140 12.15 6.20 -3.18
N LEU A 141 11.45 5.08 -3.35
CA LEU A 141 12.05 3.84 -3.88
C LEU A 141 12.64 4.04 -5.27
N VAL A 142 11.93 4.78 -6.13
CA VAL A 142 12.41 5.10 -7.50
C VAL A 142 13.63 6.00 -7.44
N GLU A 143 13.62 7.04 -6.60
CA GLU A 143 14.77 7.94 -6.43
C GLU A 143 16.00 7.20 -5.90
N GLU A 144 15.87 6.42 -4.83
CA GLU A 144 16.97 5.62 -4.29
C GLU A 144 17.52 4.64 -5.33
N SER A 145 16.65 3.96 -6.07
CA SER A 145 17.08 3.03 -7.13
C SER A 145 17.77 3.74 -8.29
N PHE A 146 17.29 4.92 -8.68
CA PHE A 146 17.85 5.73 -9.74
C PHE A 146 19.28 6.21 -9.39
N TYR A 147 19.44 6.79 -8.19
CA TYR A 147 20.77 7.23 -7.72
C TYR A 147 21.71 6.07 -7.45
N ALA A 148 21.21 4.89 -7.08
CA ALA A 148 22.03 3.69 -6.96
C ALA A 148 22.63 3.27 -8.32
N VAL A 149 21.90 3.41 -9.43
CA VAL A 149 22.48 3.19 -10.77
C VAL A 149 23.57 4.19 -11.08
N LEU A 150 23.35 5.49 -10.80
CA LEU A 150 24.36 6.53 -11.02
C LEU A 150 25.62 6.31 -10.16
N GLY A 151 25.45 5.99 -8.88
CA GLY A 151 26.55 5.68 -7.96
C GLY A 151 27.33 4.45 -8.42
N ALA A 152 26.67 3.38 -8.85
CA ALA A 152 27.31 2.19 -9.38
C ALA A 152 28.12 2.48 -10.67
N LYS A 153 27.57 3.33 -11.57
CA LYS A 153 28.29 3.79 -12.77
C LYS A 153 29.55 4.60 -12.40
N ALA A 154 29.48 5.48 -11.40
CA ALA A 154 30.61 6.25 -10.94
C ALA A 154 31.73 5.35 -10.35
N VAL A 155 31.35 4.32 -9.57
CA VAL A 155 32.30 3.31 -9.07
C VAL A 155 32.91 2.50 -10.21
N LEU A 156 32.12 2.15 -11.23
CA LEU A 156 32.62 1.47 -12.43
C LEU A 156 33.66 2.34 -13.15
N ALA A 157 33.35 3.61 -13.39
CA ALA A 157 34.28 4.53 -14.05
C ALA A 157 35.60 4.67 -13.29
N ALA A 158 35.57 4.76 -11.95
CA ALA A 158 36.76 4.77 -11.11
C ALA A 158 37.56 3.46 -11.25
N SER A 159 36.90 2.32 -11.30
CA SER A 159 37.52 1.00 -11.47
C SER A 159 38.16 0.83 -12.85
N GLU A 160 37.52 1.33 -13.92
CA GLU A 160 38.03 1.31 -15.28
C GLU A 160 39.27 2.20 -15.43
N ALA A 161 39.22 3.38 -14.81
CA ALA A 161 40.39 4.25 -14.77
C ALA A 161 41.59 3.59 -14.04
N ALA A 162 41.33 2.87 -12.93
CA ALA A 162 42.34 2.12 -12.22
C ALA A 162 42.96 0.99 -13.07
N VAL A 163 42.14 0.23 -13.80
CA VAL A 163 42.62 -0.81 -14.73
C VAL A 163 43.49 -0.20 -15.83
N THR A 164 43.07 0.94 -16.38
CA THR A 164 43.85 1.63 -17.41
C THR A 164 45.22 2.06 -16.91
N ARG A 165 45.29 2.73 -15.72
CA ARG A 165 46.54 3.14 -15.11
C ARG A 165 47.45 1.94 -14.78
N SER A 166 46.86 0.89 -14.16
CA SER A 166 47.63 -0.30 -13.79
C SER A 166 48.12 -1.10 -15.00
N THR A 167 47.36 -1.08 -16.13
CA THR A 167 47.84 -1.66 -17.41
C THR A 167 49.06 -0.92 -17.92
N THR A 168 49.04 0.41 -17.94
CA THR A 168 50.18 1.24 -18.32
C THR A 168 51.40 0.97 -17.45
N HIS A 169 51.18 0.87 -16.14
CA HIS A 169 52.26 0.57 -15.17
C HIS A 169 52.84 -0.84 -15.41
N ARG A 170 52.03 -1.86 -15.62
CA ARG A 170 52.48 -3.22 -15.93
C ARG A 170 53.28 -3.26 -17.23
N ASP A 171 52.85 -2.56 -18.28
CA ASP A 171 53.57 -2.53 -19.58
C ASP A 171 54.93 -1.82 -19.46
N PHE A 172 54.99 -0.76 -18.68
CA PHE A 172 56.24 -0.07 -18.36
C PHE A 172 57.22 -0.96 -17.55
N ALA A 173 56.72 -1.64 -16.51
CA ALA A 173 57.52 -2.60 -15.73
C ALA A 173 58.04 -3.74 -16.61
N LYS A 174 57.20 -4.31 -17.48
CA LYS A 174 57.57 -5.36 -18.45
C LYS A 174 58.68 -4.93 -19.39
N ALA A 175 58.60 -3.72 -19.96
CA ALA A 175 59.62 -3.19 -20.85
C ALA A 175 60.95 -3.03 -20.13
N ARG A 176 60.98 -2.51 -18.87
CA ARG A 176 62.21 -2.32 -18.07
C ARG A 176 62.82 -3.64 -17.60
N VAL A 177 62.01 -4.64 -17.23
CA VAL A 177 62.49 -5.98 -16.86
C VAL A 177 63.11 -6.66 -18.07
N ASN A 178 62.49 -6.57 -19.26
CA ASN A 178 63.06 -7.11 -20.48
C ASN A 178 64.40 -6.45 -20.90
N ALA A 179 64.52 -5.17 -20.61
CA ALA A 179 65.75 -4.40 -20.76
C ALA A 179 66.79 -4.64 -19.66
N GLN A 180 66.52 -5.52 -18.70
CA GLN A 180 67.38 -5.78 -17.52
C GLN A 180 67.60 -4.54 -16.60
N LEU A 181 66.72 -3.54 -16.68
CA LEU A 181 66.76 -2.32 -15.90
C LEU A 181 65.98 -2.40 -14.58
N MET A 182 65.20 -3.48 -14.40
CA MET A 182 64.39 -3.76 -13.20
C MET A 182 64.45 -5.25 -12.85
N PRO A 183 64.32 -5.61 -11.55
CA PRO A 183 64.18 -6.99 -11.10
C PRO A 183 62.84 -7.60 -11.57
N PRO A 184 62.76 -8.90 -11.88
CA PRO A 184 61.52 -9.58 -12.29
C PRO A 184 60.38 -9.48 -11.29
N ILE A 185 60.66 -9.29 -10.01
CA ILE A 185 59.66 -9.13 -8.93
C ILE A 185 58.76 -7.92 -9.14
N GLU A 186 59.25 -6.85 -9.79
CA GLU A 186 58.49 -5.64 -10.05
C GLU A 186 57.38 -5.89 -11.12
N LEU A 187 57.70 -6.72 -12.11
CA LEU A 187 56.66 -7.15 -13.09
C LEU A 187 55.60 -8.01 -12.41
N ALA A 188 56.00 -8.99 -11.58
CA ALA A 188 55.03 -9.84 -10.89
C ALA A 188 54.11 -9.03 -9.98
N ARG A 189 54.59 -7.98 -9.32
CA ARG A 189 53.81 -7.04 -8.52
C ARG A 189 52.81 -6.27 -9.39
N ALA A 190 53.26 -5.67 -10.49
CA ALA A 190 52.41 -4.93 -11.40
C ALA A 190 51.32 -5.81 -12.01
N GLU A 191 51.62 -7.07 -12.31
CA GLU A 191 50.62 -8.05 -12.76
C GLU A 191 49.60 -8.39 -11.69
N ALA A 192 50.01 -8.52 -10.43
CA ALA A 192 49.12 -8.75 -9.29
C ALA A 192 48.19 -7.56 -9.04
N ASP A 193 48.72 -6.33 -9.13
CA ASP A 193 47.91 -5.11 -9.00
C ASP A 193 46.88 -4.98 -10.12
N LEU A 194 47.28 -5.23 -11.37
CA LEU A 194 46.38 -5.24 -12.50
C LEU A 194 45.26 -6.27 -12.31
N ALA A 195 45.60 -7.50 -11.91
CA ALA A 195 44.60 -8.53 -11.64
C ALA A 195 43.60 -8.11 -10.55
N ARG A 196 44.08 -7.44 -9.49
CA ARG A 196 43.22 -6.89 -8.41
C ARG A 196 42.23 -5.86 -8.94
N TYR A 197 42.68 -4.89 -9.77
CA TYR A 197 41.79 -3.87 -10.33
C TYR A 197 40.80 -4.46 -11.39
N GLN A 198 41.20 -5.48 -12.14
CA GLN A 198 40.30 -6.21 -13.03
C GLN A 198 39.15 -6.89 -12.24
N VAL A 199 39.45 -7.43 -11.07
CA VAL A 199 38.41 -7.97 -10.18
C VAL A 199 37.45 -6.87 -9.71
N TYR A 200 37.98 -5.68 -9.35
CA TYR A 200 37.13 -4.54 -8.97
C TYR A 200 36.26 -4.09 -10.11
N GLN A 201 36.75 -4.01 -11.33
CA GLN A 201 35.99 -3.67 -12.53
C GLN A 201 34.86 -4.68 -12.81
N VAL A 202 35.13 -5.99 -12.76
CA VAL A 202 34.11 -7.03 -12.95
C VAL A 202 33.01 -6.93 -11.90
N ARG A 203 33.38 -6.70 -10.62
CA ARG A 203 32.41 -6.51 -9.53
C ARG A 203 31.56 -5.25 -9.74
N ALA A 204 32.19 -4.14 -10.15
CA ALA A 204 31.49 -2.89 -10.43
C ALA A 204 30.52 -3.02 -11.63
N GLN A 205 30.92 -3.75 -12.68
CA GLN A 205 30.02 -4.07 -13.80
C GLN A 205 28.80 -4.89 -13.33
N GLY A 206 29.02 -5.84 -12.44
CA GLY A 206 27.95 -6.62 -11.81
C GLY A 206 27.02 -5.72 -10.98
N ALA A 207 27.59 -4.78 -10.20
CA ALA A 207 26.81 -3.85 -9.38
C ALA A 207 25.92 -2.92 -10.24
N VAL A 208 26.42 -2.41 -11.38
CA VAL A 208 25.60 -1.62 -12.32
C VAL A 208 24.42 -2.42 -12.83
N LYS A 209 24.65 -3.66 -13.29
CA LYS A 209 23.57 -4.52 -13.78
C LYS A 209 22.52 -4.83 -12.69
N SER A 210 22.98 -5.07 -11.48
CA SER A 210 22.11 -5.28 -10.33
C SER A 210 21.27 -4.04 -10.00
N ALA A 211 21.89 -2.85 -9.98
CA ALA A 211 21.18 -1.61 -9.74
C ALA A 211 20.13 -1.31 -10.85
N GLN A 212 20.48 -1.55 -12.12
CA GLN A 212 19.56 -1.42 -13.26
C GLN A 212 18.36 -2.36 -13.14
N ALA A 213 18.54 -3.58 -12.66
CA ALA A 213 17.45 -4.53 -12.43
C ALA A 213 16.55 -4.06 -11.27
N VAL A 214 17.13 -3.50 -10.20
CA VAL A 214 16.38 -2.94 -9.07
C VAL A 214 15.54 -1.74 -9.53
N LEU A 215 16.12 -0.83 -10.33
CA LEU A 215 15.38 0.31 -10.90
C LEU A 215 14.22 -0.16 -11.78
N ALA A 216 14.45 -1.16 -12.64
CA ALA A 216 13.41 -1.75 -13.48
C ALA A 216 12.23 -2.29 -12.65
N ALA A 217 12.53 -2.98 -11.56
CA ALA A 217 11.52 -3.48 -10.63
C ALA A 217 10.80 -2.34 -9.88
N ALA A 218 11.54 -1.31 -9.45
CA ALA A 218 10.98 -0.16 -8.73
C ALA A 218 9.98 0.62 -9.59
N ILE A 219 10.24 0.79 -10.88
CA ILE A 219 9.32 1.49 -11.78
C ILE A 219 8.21 0.57 -12.35
N GLY A 220 8.29 -0.75 -12.15
CA GLY A 220 7.31 -1.68 -12.69
C GLY A 220 7.38 -1.84 -14.22
N SER A 221 8.58 -1.72 -14.81
CA SER A 221 8.73 -1.68 -16.27
C SER A 221 8.50 -3.02 -16.97
N GLY A 222 8.50 -4.15 -16.23
CA GLY A 222 8.49 -5.50 -16.84
C GLY A 222 9.77 -5.84 -17.63
N SER A 223 10.68 -4.89 -17.82
CA SER A 223 11.99 -5.08 -18.44
C SER A 223 12.99 -5.68 -17.44
N PRO A 224 13.96 -6.49 -17.87
CA PRO A 224 14.97 -7.05 -16.98
C PRO A 224 15.94 -6.00 -16.42
N ALA A 225 16.10 -4.86 -17.11
CA ALA A 225 16.97 -3.78 -16.68
C ALA A 225 16.54 -2.45 -17.30
N VAL A 226 16.71 -1.36 -16.55
CA VAL A 226 16.49 0.02 -16.99
C VAL A 226 17.71 0.85 -16.62
N ASP A 227 18.15 1.70 -17.52
CA ASP A 227 19.30 2.56 -17.31
C ASP A 227 18.87 3.97 -16.86
N ALA A 228 19.68 4.57 -15.95
CA ALA A 228 19.51 5.93 -15.48
C ALA A 228 20.34 6.91 -16.30
N GLY A 229 19.72 7.99 -16.77
CA GLY A 229 20.37 9.11 -17.44
C GLY A 229 21.02 10.06 -16.41
N THR A 230 22.01 10.84 -16.88
CA THR A 230 22.70 11.87 -16.09
C THR A 230 22.01 13.22 -16.24
N ASP A 231 20.72 13.30 -15.95
CA ASP A 231 20.04 14.59 -16.00
C ASP A 231 20.41 15.41 -14.77
N ASP A 232 20.62 16.70 -14.96
CA ASP A 232 20.86 17.67 -13.91
C ASP A 232 19.60 17.86 -13.04
N VAL A 233 19.29 16.89 -12.21
CA VAL A 233 18.27 17.06 -11.18
C VAL A 233 18.87 17.86 -10.05
N VAL A 234 18.72 19.17 -10.12
CA VAL A 234 18.96 20.06 -8.98
C VAL A 234 17.85 19.73 -7.96
N LEU A 235 18.20 18.97 -6.95
CA LEU A 235 17.34 18.77 -5.80
C LEU A 235 17.47 20.03 -4.93
N ASP A 236 16.38 20.79 -4.83
CA ASP A 236 16.30 21.87 -3.85
C ASP A 236 16.52 21.27 -2.44
N ASP A 237 17.36 21.92 -1.65
CA ASP A 237 17.60 21.48 -0.29
C ASP A 237 16.39 21.81 0.59
N PRO A 238 15.78 20.80 1.24
CA PRO A 238 14.67 21.06 2.15
C PRO A 238 15.14 21.92 3.34
N ILE A 239 14.30 22.88 3.72
CA ILE A 239 14.59 23.85 4.75
C ILE A 239 14.20 23.29 6.13
N ARG A 240 15.03 23.52 7.16
CA ARG A 240 14.80 22.99 8.52
C ARG A 240 13.49 23.48 9.16
N GLU A 241 13.00 24.65 8.77
CA GLU A 241 11.68 25.18 9.18
C GLU A 241 10.51 24.25 8.78
N ALA A 242 10.67 23.45 7.73
CA ALA A 242 9.66 22.49 7.32
C ALA A 242 9.41 21.35 8.33
N LEU A 243 10.32 21.13 9.31
CA LEU A 243 10.09 20.18 10.40
C LEU A 243 8.89 20.53 11.28
N GLY A 244 8.60 21.83 11.48
CA GLY A 244 7.44 22.28 12.26
C GLY A 244 6.10 21.83 11.69
N ASP A 245 6.03 21.58 10.40
CA ASP A 245 4.82 21.20 9.67
C ASP A 245 4.66 19.70 9.42
N VAL A 246 5.64 18.88 9.79
CA VAL A 246 5.63 17.42 9.51
C VAL A 246 4.38 16.75 10.03
N GLU A 247 3.92 17.12 11.24
CA GLU A 247 2.72 16.53 11.84
C GLU A 247 1.42 16.89 11.11
N THR A 248 1.38 18.02 10.42
CA THR A 248 0.22 18.45 9.65
C THR A 248 0.22 17.90 8.23
N ARG A 249 1.39 17.62 7.68
CA ARG A 249 1.58 17.17 6.30
C ARG A 249 1.63 15.64 6.16
N SER A 250 2.08 14.91 7.22
CA SER A 250 2.23 13.46 7.18
C SER A 250 0.90 12.76 6.85
N PRO A 251 0.84 11.99 5.75
CA PRO A 251 -0.34 11.20 5.42
C PRO A 251 -0.58 10.06 6.42
N GLU A 252 0.46 9.52 7.06
CA GLU A 252 0.34 8.48 8.08
C GLU A 252 -0.41 9.01 9.30
N LEU A 253 -0.09 10.24 9.74
CA LEU A 253 -0.79 10.86 10.86
C LEU A 253 -2.24 11.20 10.54
N ARG A 254 -2.52 11.66 9.31
CA ARG A 254 -3.88 11.90 8.87
C ARG A 254 -4.68 10.60 8.81
N ALA A 255 -4.09 9.53 8.23
CA ALA A 255 -4.71 8.22 8.19
C ALA A 255 -5.04 7.70 9.60
N ALA A 256 -4.11 7.82 10.56
CA ALA A 256 -4.33 7.38 11.93
C ALA A 256 -5.41 8.22 12.65
N ARG A 257 -5.48 9.53 12.41
CA ARG A 257 -6.54 10.40 12.93
C ARG A 257 -7.91 10.02 12.37
N ASP A 258 -8.00 9.79 11.05
CA ASP A 258 -9.25 9.37 10.42
C ASP A 258 -9.68 7.96 10.86
N GLN A 259 -8.75 7.04 11.09
CA GLN A 259 -9.05 5.72 11.67
C GLN A 259 -9.62 5.82 13.08
N LEU A 260 -9.06 6.69 13.92
CA LEU A 260 -9.63 6.95 15.27
C LEU A 260 -11.02 7.60 15.17
N ALA A 261 -11.20 8.56 14.26
CA ALA A 261 -12.50 9.18 14.03
C ALA A 261 -13.55 8.15 13.54
N ALA A 262 -13.18 7.29 12.60
CA ALA A 262 -14.03 6.19 12.13
C ALA A 262 -14.42 5.26 13.28
N GLN A 263 -13.47 4.84 14.12
CA GLN A 263 -13.75 3.95 15.26
C GLN A 263 -14.72 4.58 16.25
N ARG A 264 -14.59 5.88 16.56
CA ARG A 264 -15.53 6.61 17.42
C ARG A 264 -16.95 6.66 16.84
N LEU A 265 -17.06 6.82 15.52
CA LEU A 265 -18.34 6.81 14.83
C LEU A 265 -18.95 5.41 14.80
N PHE A 266 -18.15 4.35 14.58
CA PHE A 266 -18.60 2.96 14.72
C PHE A 266 -19.12 2.67 16.13
N THR A 267 -18.43 3.10 17.18
CA THR A 267 -18.91 2.93 18.56
C THR A 267 -20.25 3.62 18.77
N ARG A 268 -20.41 4.85 18.26
CA ARG A 268 -21.68 5.58 18.35
C ARG A 268 -22.81 4.91 17.54
N SER A 269 -22.49 4.35 16.38
CA SER A 269 -23.45 3.60 15.55
C SER A 269 -23.94 2.34 16.28
N ILE A 270 -23.03 1.60 16.97
CA ILE A 270 -23.42 0.43 17.79
C ILE A 270 -24.31 0.87 18.97
N HIS A 271 -23.97 1.96 19.66
CA HIS A 271 -24.85 2.49 20.71
C HIS A 271 -26.22 2.91 20.16
N ALA A 272 -26.28 3.39 18.92
CA ALA A 272 -27.53 3.77 18.28
C ALA A 272 -28.42 2.57 17.92
N GLU A 273 -27.91 1.34 17.93
CA GLU A 273 -28.73 0.12 17.78
C GLU A 273 -29.73 -0.06 18.93
N MET A 274 -29.50 0.58 20.09
CA MET A 274 -30.46 0.63 21.22
C MET A 274 -31.52 1.74 21.08
N ARG A 275 -31.48 2.55 20.03
CA ARG A 275 -32.50 3.55 19.73
C ARG A 275 -33.67 2.89 19.01
N PRO A 276 -34.85 3.50 19.06
CA PRO A 276 -35.97 2.98 18.27
C PRO A 276 -35.71 3.11 16.78
N ASP A 277 -36.37 2.30 16.00
CA ASP A 277 -36.43 2.39 14.54
C ASP A 277 -37.87 2.36 14.03
N LEU A 278 -38.12 2.95 12.87
CA LEU A 278 -39.39 3.00 12.19
C LEU A 278 -39.22 2.47 10.79
N GLY A 279 -39.83 1.33 10.53
CA GLY A 279 -39.81 0.66 9.22
C GLY A 279 -41.18 0.66 8.55
N LEU A 280 -41.17 0.68 7.21
CA LEU A 280 -42.33 0.39 6.36
C LEU A 280 -42.13 -0.97 5.72
N SER A 281 -43.10 -1.85 5.84
CA SER A 281 -43.15 -3.12 5.13
C SER A 281 -44.47 -3.24 4.40
N ALA A 282 -44.45 -3.68 3.16
CA ALA A 282 -45.62 -4.00 2.39
C ALA A 282 -45.41 -5.34 1.67
N GLU A 283 -46.45 -6.16 1.71
CA GLU A 283 -46.43 -7.48 1.10
C GLU A 283 -47.64 -7.67 0.18
N LEU A 284 -47.39 -8.35 -0.94
CA LEU A 284 -48.43 -8.90 -1.82
C LEU A 284 -48.18 -10.39 -1.93
N THR A 285 -49.09 -11.20 -1.42
CA THR A 285 -48.94 -12.65 -1.40
C THR A 285 -50.11 -13.33 -2.15
N GLY A 286 -49.83 -14.44 -2.81
CA GLY A 286 -50.79 -15.37 -3.37
C GLY A 286 -50.66 -16.73 -2.71
N ARG A 287 -51.77 -17.37 -2.39
CA ARG A 287 -51.80 -18.71 -1.78
C ARG A 287 -52.66 -19.66 -2.59
N ALA A 288 -52.21 -20.92 -2.71
CA ALA A 288 -52.97 -22.04 -3.23
C ALA A 288 -52.86 -23.26 -2.32
N GLY A 289 -53.82 -24.11 -2.29
CA GLY A 289 -53.86 -25.34 -1.48
C GLY A 289 -54.17 -25.09 0.00
N GLY A 290 -53.88 -26.06 0.84
CA GLY A 290 -54.21 -26.06 2.27
C GLY A 290 -55.60 -26.49 2.56
N ALA A 291 -56.01 -26.42 3.84
CA ALA A 291 -57.31 -26.92 4.31
C ALA A 291 -58.49 -26.09 3.83
N ALA A 292 -59.56 -26.76 3.53
CA ALA A 292 -60.86 -26.14 3.23
C ALA A 292 -61.44 -25.41 4.45
N VAL A 293 -61.87 -24.15 4.27
CA VAL A 293 -62.59 -23.40 5.28
C VAL A 293 -64.00 -23.97 5.42
N THR A 294 -64.41 -24.42 6.60
CA THR A 294 -65.60 -25.19 6.86
C THR A 294 -66.92 -24.42 6.73
N THR A 295 -66.94 -23.14 6.46
CA THR A 295 -68.11 -22.27 6.52
C THR A 295 -68.47 -21.54 5.24
N HIS A 296 -67.70 -21.66 4.18
CA HIS A 296 -68.02 -21.06 2.88
C HIS A 296 -67.70 -22.04 1.74
N PRO A 297 -68.35 -21.93 0.58
CA PRO A 297 -68.05 -22.80 -0.57
C PRO A 297 -66.51 -22.66 -0.88
N THR A 298 -65.91 -23.81 -1.03
CA THR A 298 -64.51 -23.93 -1.37
C THR A 298 -64.15 -23.01 -2.53
N PRO A 299 -63.09 -22.23 -2.44
CA PRO A 299 -62.54 -21.55 -3.61
C PRO A 299 -62.29 -22.58 -4.70
N THR A 300 -62.76 -22.32 -5.89
CA THR A 300 -62.72 -23.21 -7.07
C THR A 300 -61.28 -23.26 -7.65
N GLY A 301 -60.29 -23.47 -6.85
CA GLY A 301 -58.90 -23.51 -7.25
C GLY A 301 -58.15 -24.61 -6.53
N GLY A 302 -58.45 -25.85 -6.82
CA GLY A 302 -57.71 -27.03 -6.34
C GLY A 302 -56.42 -27.23 -7.12
N GLY A 303 -55.41 -26.43 -6.89
CA GLY A 303 -54.14 -26.56 -7.58
C GLY A 303 -53.00 -25.88 -6.81
N PHE A 304 -51.79 -26.01 -7.35
CA PHE A 304 -50.60 -25.33 -6.82
C PHE A 304 -50.42 -23.89 -7.35
N VAL A 305 -51.38 -23.38 -8.15
CA VAL A 305 -51.31 -22.01 -8.66
C VAL A 305 -51.95 -21.06 -7.65
N PRO A 306 -51.23 -20.05 -7.13
CA PRO A 306 -51.76 -19.11 -6.16
C PRO A 306 -52.89 -18.27 -6.75
N ASP A 307 -54.12 -18.49 -6.28
CA ASP A 307 -55.33 -17.84 -6.76
C ASP A 307 -56.03 -16.95 -5.72
N VAL A 308 -55.53 -16.96 -4.47
CA VAL A 308 -56.04 -16.10 -3.40
C VAL A 308 -55.04 -14.98 -3.12
N PRO A 309 -55.26 -13.75 -3.61
CA PRO A 309 -54.38 -12.64 -3.36
C PRO A 309 -54.63 -12.04 -1.97
N ASN A 310 -53.54 -11.73 -1.26
CA ASN A 310 -53.56 -10.96 -0.03
C ASN A 310 -52.55 -9.81 -0.15
N TRP A 311 -52.80 -8.71 0.53
CA TRP A 311 -51.86 -7.64 0.69
C TRP A 311 -51.86 -7.14 2.13
N ASP A 312 -50.71 -6.78 2.61
CA ASP A 312 -50.49 -6.19 3.92
C ASP A 312 -49.57 -4.98 3.78
N ALA A 313 -49.83 -3.92 4.53
CA ALA A 313 -48.95 -2.77 4.65
C ALA A 313 -48.85 -2.40 6.13
N LEU A 314 -47.63 -2.29 6.61
CA LEU A 314 -47.28 -2.13 8.03
C LEU A 314 -46.32 -0.99 8.20
N VAL A 315 -46.58 -0.16 9.19
CA VAL A 315 -45.54 0.71 9.77
C VAL A 315 -45.16 0.12 11.12
N VAL A 316 -43.91 -0.26 11.26
CA VAL A 316 -43.42 -0.97 12.45
C VAL A 316 -42.46 -0.06 13.22
N PHE A 317 -42.76 0.14 14.48
CA PHE A 317 -41.90 0.81 15.44
C PHE A 317 -41.27 -0.25 16.33
N THR A 318 -39.95 -0.37 16.24
CA THR A 318 -39.16 -1.31 17.07
C THR A 318 -38.29 -0.52 18.03
N TRP A 319 -38.27 -0.92 19.29
CA TRP A 319 -37.40 -0.31 20.29
C TRP A 319 -36.78 -1.39 21.18
N PRO A 320 -35.49 -1.73 20.97
CA PRO A 320 -34.78 -2.66 21.85
C PRO A 320 -34.51 -2.02 23.20
N LEU A 321 -35.30 -2.38 24.23
CA LEU A 321 -35.18 -1.83 25.57
C LEU A 321 -33.99 -2.40 26.34
N TYR A 322 -33.57 -3.62 26.03
CA TYR A 322 -32.46 -4.30 26.66
C TYR A 322 -31.85 -5.34 25.73
N ASP A 323 -30.57 -5.16 25.42
CA ASP A 323 -29.78 -6.12 24.64
C ASP A 323 -28.35 -6.17 25.15
N ARG A 324 -27.97 -7.30 25.77
CA ARG A 324 -26.61 -7.52 26.30
C ARG A 324 -25.57 -7.71 25.17
N VAL A 325 -25.98 -8.19 24.01
CA VAL A 325 -25.07 -8.38 22.87
C VAL A 325 -24.64 -7.02 22.34
N VAL A 326 -25.58 -6.10 22.13
CA VAL A 326 -25.29 -4.73 21.71
C VAL A 326 -24.40 -4.02 22.74
N SER A 327 -24.71 -4.16 24.04
CA SER A 327 -23.89 -3.57 25.11
C SER A 327 -22.45 -4.11 25.08
N ALA A 328 -22.27 -5.43 24.95
CA ALA A 328 -20.93 -6.04 24.88
C ALA A 328 -20.17 -5.63 23.60
N ARG A 329 -20.86 -5.47 22.47
CA ARG A 329 -20.27 -4.96 21.22
C ARG A 329 -19.84 -3.49 21.39
N ALA A 330 -20.64 -2.66 22.04
CA ALA A 330 -20.31 -1.28 22.33
C ALA A 330 -19.09 -1.15 23.25
N ASP A 331 -19.03 -1.96 24.31
CA ASP A 331 -17.86 -2.03 25.20
C ASP A 331 -16.59 -2.45 24.45
N THR A 332 -16.69 -3.46 23.60
CA THR A 332 -15.57 -3.91 22.76
C THR A 332 -15.10 -2.80 21.83
N SER A 333 -16.03 -2.13 21.16
CA SER A 333 -15.75 -1.03 20.24
C SER A 333 -15.10 0.16 20.95
N SER A 334 -15.57 0.49 22.17
CA SER A 334 -14.97 1.53 23.02
C SER A 334 -13.52 1.20 23.42
N ARG A 335 -13.23 -0.08 23.71
CA ARG A 335 -11.83 -0.50 23.97
C ARG A 335 -10.96 -0.40 22.74
N LEU A 336 -11.50 -0.65 21.53
CA LEU A 336 -10.80 -0.42 20.28
C LEU A 336 -10.50 1.07 20.02
N GLU A 337 -11.34 2.00 20.50
CA GLU A 337 -10.99 3.44 20.46
C GLU A 337 -9.72 3.74 21.24
N ALA A 338 -9.56 3.14 22.44
CA ALA A 338 -8.34 3.32 23.22
C ALA A 338 -7.10 2.76 22.49
N VAL A 339 -7.25 1.62 21.80
CA VAL A 339 -6.18 1.06 20.95
C VAL A 339 -5.84 2.03 19.84
N ARG A 340 -6.82 2.54 19.07
CA ARG A 340 -6.59 3.51 18.00
C ARG A 340 -5.98 4.82 18.47
N ALA A 341 -6.34 5.28 19.68
CA ALA A 341 -5.73 6.46 20.28
C ALA A 341 -4.24 6.23 20.63
N ALA A 342 -3.89 5.06 21.16
CA ALA A 342 -2.51 4.69 21.43
C ALA A 342 -1.70 4.52 20.12
N GLU A 343 -2.27 3.91 19.09
CA GLU A 343 -1.66 3.79 17.76
C GLU A 343 -1.39 5.17 17.14
N LEU A 344 -2.32 6.13 17.26
CA LEU A 344 -2.11 7.50 16.80
C LEU A 344 -0.92 8.15 17.54
N GLN A 345 -0.81 7.97 18.84
CA GLN A 345 0.33 8.46 19.61
C GLN A 345 1.63 7.81 19.15
N GLN A 346 1.64 6.50 18.96
CA GLN A 346 2.81 5.76 18.44
C GLN A 346 3.26 6.29 17.07
N VAL A 347 2.33 6.48 16.13
CA VAL A 347 2.64 7.02 14.80
C VAL A 347 3.18 8.45 14.91
N THR A 348 2.64 9.27 15.83
CA THR A 348 3.14 10.64 16.08
C THR A 348 4.60 10.63 16.49
N GLU A 349 4.97 9.82 17.48
CA GLU A 349 6.35 9.70 17.94
C GLU A 349 7.28 9.13 16.85
N GLN A 350 6.78 8.15 16.10
CA GLN A 350 7.54 7.56 14.99
C GLN A 350 7.83 8.57 13.88
N VAL A 351 6.84 9.36 13.46
CA VAL A 351 7.00 10.40 12.42
C VAL A 351 8.00 11.46 12.86
N ARG A 352 7.90 11.94 14.11
CA ARG A 352 8.88 12.88 14.69
C ARG A 352 10.31 12.32 14.67
N SER A 353 10.47 11.10 15.18
CA SER A 353 11.78 10.44 15.25
C SER A 353 12.39 10.22 13.87
N ILE A 354 11.60 9.83 12.89
CA ILE A 354 12.07 9.65 11.50
C ILE A 354 12.49 11.00 10.92
N ALA A 355 11.70 12.05 11.12
CA ALA A 355 11.98 13.39 10.61
C ALA A 355 13.32 13.94 11.16
N GLU A 356 13.49 13.91 12.47
CA GLU A 356 14.74 14.35 13.12
C GLU A 356 15.95 13.55 12.63
N ARG A 357 15.84 12.22 12.55
CA ARG A 357 16.90 11.34 12.08
C ARG A 357 17.27 11.63 10.62
N SER A 358 16.27 11.79 9.74
CA SER A 358 16.51 12.08 8.31
C SER A 358 17.20 13.45 8.13
N PHE A 359 16.90 14.41 9.00
CA PHE A 359 17.56 15.70 9.01
C PHE A 359 19.02 15.60 9.41
N VAL A 360 19.29 14.87 10.50
CA VAL A 360 20.67 14.63 10.97
C VAL A 360 21.47 13.88 9.90
N GLU A 361 20.88 12.87 9.26
CA GLU A 361 21.54 12.11 8.20
C GLU A 361 21.91 13.01 7.02
N LEU A 362 21.00 13.88 6.57
CA LEU A 362 21.30 14.84 5.50
C LEU A 362 22.43 15.80 5.89
N ASP A 363 22.41 16.35 7.11
CA ASP A 363 23.45 17.27 7.58
C ASP A 363 24.83 16.59 7.64
N VAL A 364 24.89 15.33 8.09
CA VAL A 364 26.13 14.53 8.14
C VAL A 364 26.67 14.29 6.73
N GLU A 365 25.81 13.80 5.82
CA GLU A 365 26.23 13.50 4.44
C GLU A 365 26.64 14.77 3.69
N ARG A 366 25.97 15.91 3.93
CA ARG A 366 26.36 17.20 3.37
C ARG A 366 27.72 17.66 3.91
N ALA A 367 27.93 17.56 5.21
CA ALA A 367 29.19 17.97 5.85
C ALA A 367 30.36 17.08 5.41
N ALA A 368 30.12 15.81 5.04
CA ALA A 368 31.16 14.90 4.57
C ALA A 368 31.67 15.23 3.14
N GLN A 369 30.82 15.82 2.27
CA GLN A 369 31.20 16.05 0.85
C GLN A 369 32.50 16.82 0.64
N PRO A 370 32.73 17.96 1.32
CA PRO A 370 34.02 18.69 1.14
C PRO A 370 35.24 17.88 1.57
N ALA A 371 35.11 17.00 2.56
CA ALA A 371 36.20 16.15 3.00
C ALA A 371 36.49 15.04 1.99
N LEU A 372 35.47 14.41 1.43
CA LEU A 372 35.61 13.41 0.37
C LEU A 372 36.26 14.00 -0.89
N GLN A 373 35.83 15.20 -1.31
CA GLN A 373 36.44 15.87 -2.45
C GLN A 373 37.92 16.19 -2.21
N ARG A 374 38.27 16.76 -1.03
CA ARG A 374 39.68 17.01 -0.68
C ARG A 374 40.53 15.73 -0.63
N ALA A 375 39.93 14.61 -0.20
CA ALA A 375 40.64 13.33 -0.21
C ALA A 375 40.98 12.89 -1.64
N VAL A 376 40.07 13.06 -2.59
CA VAL A 376 40.36 12.78 -4.01
C VAL A 376 41.44 13.71 -4.54
N ASP A 377 41.34 15.01 -4.30
CA ASP A 377 42.31 16.00 -4.80
C ASP A 377 43.72 15.70 -4.26
N ALA A 378 43.84 15.40 -2.96
CA ALA A 378 45.11 15.03 -2.33
C ALA A 378 45.66 13.70 -2.85
N ALA A 379 44.81 12.69 -3.01
CA ALA A 379 45.20 11.39 -3.55
C ALA A 379 45.63 11.49 -5.03
N GLN A 380 44.99 12.34 -5.80
CA GLN A 380 45.35 12.61 -7.20
C GLN A 380 46.72 13.31 -7.30
N ALA A 381 46.98 14.31 -6.46
CA ALA A 381 48.26 14.97 -6.39
C ALA A 381 49.39 14.01 -5.95
N ASN A 382 49.10 13.16 -4.93
CA ASN A 382 50.05 12.13 -4.48
C ASN A 382 50.37 11.13 -5.60
N HIS A 383 49.34 10.64 -6.31
CA HIS A 383 49.54 9.72 -7.43
C HIS A 383 50.39 10.34 -8.54
N ALA A 384 50.07 11.57 -8.96
CA ALA A 384 50.85 12.27 -9.99
C ALA A 384 52.33 12.45 -9.59
N GLN A 385 52.63 12.76 -8.32
CA GLN A 385 53.96 12.87 -7.82
C GLN A 385 54.67 11.50 -7.78
N ALA A 386 54.02 10.45 -7.28
CA ALA A 386 54.59 9.10 -7.23
C ALA A 386 54.90 8.58 -8.64
N GLU A 387 54.03 8.81 -9.60
CA GLU A 387 54.17 8.43 -11.00
C GLU A 387 55.39 9.18 -11.66
N ALA A 388 55.51 10.48 -11.45
CA ALA A 388 56.62 11.26 -11.95
C ALA A 388 57.98 10.78 -11.37
N ARG A 389 58.03 10.48 -10.06
CA ARG A 389 59.22 9.94 -9.39
C ARG A 389 59.60 8.55 -9.90
N PHE A 390 58.58 7.67 -10.08
CA PHE A 390 58.78 6.32 -10.60
C PHE A 390 59.30 6.34 -12.03
N ASN A 391 58.71 7.17 -12.89
CA ASN A 391 59.16 7.35 -14.28
C ASN A 391 60.59 7.92 -14.39
N GLY A 392 60.95 8.83 -13.47
CA GLY A 392 62.27 9.38 -13.34
C GLY A 392 63.31 8.46 -12.68
N GLY A 393 62.92 7.27 -12.20
CA GLY A 393 63.80 6.33 -11.52
C GLY A 393 64.17 6.72 -10.09
N LEU A 394 63.45 7.69 -9.51
CA LEU A 394 63.67 8.23 -8.15
C LEU A 394 62.67 7.67 -7.11
N GLY A 395 61.61 6.97 -7.58
CA GLY A 395 60.60 6.34 -6.76
C GLY A 395 60.57 4.83 -6.91
N THR A 396 59.93 4.14 -5.99
CA THR A 396 59.74 2.69 -6.03
C THR A 396 58.37 2.33 -6.62
N ALA A 397 58.22 1.13 -7.17
CA ALA A 397 56.93 0.62 -7.64
C ALA A 397 55.94 0.49 -6.48
N VAL A 398 56.40 0.30 -5.23
CA VAL A 398 55.58 0.27 -4.02
C VAL A 398 54.89 1.61 -3.79
N GLU A 399 55.70 2.72 -3.85
CA GLU A 399 55.15 4.08 -3.68
C GLU A 399 54.05 4.38 -4.72
N LEU A 400 54.27 3.98 -5.99
CA LEU A 400 53.27 4.17 -7.05
C LEU A 400 52.02 3.30 -6.85
N SER A 401 52.19 2.03 -6.49
CA SER A 401 51.06 1.12 -6.22
C SER A 401 50.22 1.60 -5.04
N ASP A 402 50.85 2.07 -3.96
CA ASP A 402 50.16 2.62 -2.79
C ASP A 402 49.40 3.92 -3.15
N ALA A 403 50.02 4.81 -3.91
CA ALA A 403 49.38 6.05 -4.36
C ALA A 403 48.19 5.78 -5.29
N GLU A 404 48.30 4.77 -6.16
CA GLU A 404 47.20 4.35 -7.03
C GLU A 404 46.03 3.73 -6.24
N ALA A 405 46.32 2.92 -5.22
CA ALA A 405 45.32 2.35 -4.35
C ALA A 405 44.57 3.44 -3.57
N LEU A 406 45.28 4.43 -3.02
CA LEU A 406 44.70 5.58 -2.33
C LEU A 406 43.80 6.41 -3.26
N LEU A 407 44.25 6.69 -4.49
CA LEU A 407 43.44 7.43 -5.47
C LEU A 407 42.18 6.68 -5.82
N THR A 408 42.26 5.40 -6.15
CA THR A 408 41.11 4.57 -6.51
C THR A 408 40.14 4.48 -5.35
N GLN A 409 40.62 4.29 -4.12
CA GLN A 409 39.79 4.26 -2.93
C GLN A 409 39.06 5.60 -2.69
N ALA A 410 39.79 6.72 -2.79
CA ALA A 410 39.20 8.05 -2.61
C ALA A 410 38.11 8.34 -3.64
N GLN A 411 38.32 7.98 -4.90
CA GLN A 411 37.33 8.12 -5.98
C GLN A 411 36.06 7.28 -5.71
N ILE A 412 36.24 6.04 -5.27
CA ILE A 412 35.08 5.17 -4.91
C ILE A 412 34.31 5.75 -3.71
N GLN A 413 35.04 6.23 -2.68
CA GLN A 413 34.38 6.83 -1.50
C GLN A 413 33.62 8.11 -1.85
N LEU A 414 34.14 8.95 -2.73
CA LEU A 414 33.40 10.13 -3.23
C LEU A 414 32.11 9.71 -3.97
N ALA A 415 32.21 8.72 -4.85
CA ALA A 415 31.02 8.22 -5.59
C ALA A 415 29.94 7.67 -4.65
N ILE A 416 30.35 6.92 -3.63
CA ILE A 416 29.44 6.41 -2.60
C ILE A 416 28.83 7.56 -1.79
N GLY A 417 29.63 8.53 -1.36
CA GLY A 417 29.17 9.67 -0.58
C GLY A 417 28.20 10.56 -1.34
N GLN A 418 28.39 10.76 -2.63
CA GLN A 418 27.43 11.47 -3.49
C GLN A 418 26.08 10.74 -3.60
N PHE A 419 26.10 9.41 -3.72
CA PHE A 419 24.91 8.60 -3.68
C PHE A 419 24.20 8.70 -2.32
N GLN A 420 24.94 8.59 -1.19
CA GLN A 420 24.39 8.70 0.15
C GLN A 420 23.74 10.07 0.40
N LEU A 421 24.34 11.15 -0.06
CA LEU A 421 23.77 12.50 0.01
C LEU A 421 22.44 12.58 -0.77
N SER A 422 22.41 12.06 -1.99
CA SER A 422 21.18 12.05 -2.81
C SER A 422 20.06 11.23 -2.15
N ARG A 423 20.42 10.09 -1.57
CA ARG A 423 19.50 9.25 -0.81
C ARG A 423 18.95 9.96 0.43
N ALA A 424 19.82 10.59 1.24
CA ALA A 424 19.40 11.31 2.44
C ALA A 424 18.45 12.47 2.10
N ARG A 425 18.69 13.18 0.99
CA ARG A 425 17.77 14.20 0.45
C ARG A 425 16.42 13.62 0.09
N ALA A 426 16.40 12.53 -0.66
CA ALA A 426 15.16 11.86 -1.08
C ALA A 426 14.34 11.40 0.14
N GLN A 427 14.99 10.84 1.16
CA GLN A 427 14.34 10.40 2.39
C GLN A 427 13.72 11.59 3.15
N LEU A 428 14.43 12.72 3.26
CA LEU A 428 13.88 13.89 3.92
C LEU A 428 12.68 14.49 3.17
N VAL A 429 12.74 14.58 1.84
CA VAL A 429 11.61 15.02 0.99
C VAL A 429 10.39 14.12 1.21
N ARG A 430 10.60 12.80 1.29
CA ARG A 430 9.53 11.85 1.60
C ARG A 430 8.89 12.13 2.97
N VAL A 431 9.70 12.37 4.00
CA VAL A 431 9.23 12.61 5.37
C VAL A 431 8.46 13.94 5.48
N LEU A 432 8.92 14.96 4.77
CA LEU A 432 8.23 16.25 4.68
C LEU A 432 6.92 16.16 3.86
N ALA A 433 6.63 15.02 3.27
CA ALA A 433 5.48 14.77 2.40
C ALA A 433 5.38 15.79 1.24
N GLU A 434 6.52 16.24 0.74
CA GLU A 434 6.60 17.12 -0.41
C GLU A 434 6.50 16.29 -1.69
N SER A 435 5.40 16.43 -2.41
CA SER A 435 5.23 15.83 -3.74
C SER A 435 6.04 16.65 -4.74
N LYS A 436 6.99 16.04 -5.41
CA LYS A 436 7.66 16.66 -6.57
C LYS A 436 6.66 16.74 -7.73
N SER A 437 6.33 17.96 -8.11
CA SER A 437 5.48 18.25 -9.26
C SER A 437 6.24 18.06 -10.59
#